data_7062f983fda29a92274fb843d8865742
#
_entry.id   7062f983fda29a92274fb843d8865742
#
_cell.length_a   1.000
_cell.length_b   1.000
_cell.length_c   1.000
_cell.angle_alpha   90.00
_cell.angle_beta   90.00
_cell.angle_gamma   90.00
#
_symmetry.space_group_name_H-M   'P 1'
#
loop_
_entity.id
_entity.type
_entity.pdbx_description
1 polymer ?
#
loop_
_entity_poly.entity_id
_entity_poly.type
_entity_poly.pdbx_seq_one_letter_code
_entity_poly.pdbx_strand_id
1 'polypeptide(L)'
;MKNSLVSVLILAYNHEKYIDETLKGVVEQKTNFNFECYVHDDASTDSTPQIIKSYAQKYPDIIKPYLQKENQFSKGVKPLTKFIYPQLKSKYVAYCEGDDYWTDELKLSKQVEFLEDNPQYSFCCHDVNMKYEQGVSKKETFYQKPADGNFNVKFIDEFLNHFIATPTIVAKRDLIAKVPINNNLVSGDIYTLLYLLSHADGYYMQDKMVVKRRNLGGMTLNKDYRSKADIGRYRLWKEVVKFAPKEIKPIIRTKIAEYNRLFIKTRIQSPFYNKMKLMYEALNNDPYWFVGMSTYRKRKLVAKIKG
;
A
#
# COMPACT_ATOMS: atom_id res chain seq x y z
N MET A 1 20.41 18.26 16.94
CA MET A 1 18.98 18.08 16.58
C MET A 1 18.53 16.72 17.09
N LYS A 2 17.45 16.63 17.88
CA LYS A 2 16.90 15.33 18.29
C LYS A 2 16.39 14.62 17.03
N ASN A 3 16.79 13.38 16.82
CA ASN A 3 16.29 12.58 15.69
C ASN A 3 14.77 12.44 15.79
N SER A 4 14.07 12.65 14.67
CA SER A 4 12.62 12.42 14.60
C SER A 4 12.32 10.92 14.77
N LEU A 5 11.32 10.62 15.60
CA LEU A 5 10.90 9.23 15.85
C LEU A 5 10.07 8.66 14.68
N VAL A 6 9.28 9.50 14.01
CA VAL A 6 8.43 9.16 12.89
C VAL A 6 8.75 10.02 11.68
N SER A 7 8.81 9.40 10.49
CA SER A 7 8.76 10.09 9.21
C SER A 7 7.40 9.84 8.57
N VAL A 8 6.61 10.89 8.37
CA VAL A 8 5.35 10.86 7.62
C VAL A 8 5.68 11.05 6.14
N LEU A 9 5.09 10.23 5.27
CA LEU A 9 5.34 10.25 3.83
C LEU A 9 4.05 10.58 3.08
N ILE A 10 4.09 11.66 2.30
CA ILE A 10 2.98 12.09 1.44
C ILE A 10 3.44 12.08 -0.01
N LEU A 11 2.62 11.45 -0.88
CA LEU A 11 2.73 11.57 -2.33
C LEU A 11 1.60 12.44 -2.85
N ALA A 12 1.93 13.45 -3.65
CA ALA A 12 0.97 14.37 -4.26
C ALA A 12 1.21 14.51 -5.77
N TYR A 13 0.12 14.58 -6.53
CA TYR A 13 0.11 14.95 -7.94
C TYR A 13 -1.26 15.51 -8.33
N ASN A 14 -1.34 16.82 -8.60
CA ASN A 14 -2.58 17.54 -8.91
C ASN A 14 -3.66 17.37 -7.83
N HIS A 15 -3.28 17.64 -6.58
CA HIS A 15 -4.12 17.52 -5.39
C HIS A 15 -4.50 18.87 -4.76
N GLU A 16 -4.55 19.98 -5.54
CA GLU A 16 -4.87 21.33 -5.00
C GLU A 16 -6.14 21.38 -4.16
N LYS A 17 -7.15 20.54 -4.49
CA LYS A 17 -8.43 20.46 -3.77
C LYS A 17 -8.35 19.73 -2.43
N TYR A 18 -7.26 18.99 -2.17
CA TYR A 18 -7.19 18.03 -1.09
C TYR A 18 -6.00 18.27 -0.16
N ILE A 19 -4.85 18.67 -0.72
CA ILE A 19 -3.56 18.69 -0.05
C ILE A 19 -3.55 19.60 1.21
N ASP A 20 -4.39 20.63 1.26
CA ASP A 20 -4.52 21.49 2.43
C ASP A 20 -5.05 20.71 3.64
N GLU A 21 -6.16 19.94 3.49
CA GLU A 21 -6.68 19.11 4.57
C GLU A 21 -5.69 18.00 4.96
N THR A 22 -4.96 17.44 3.99
CA THR A 22 -3.91 16.43 4.24
C THR A 22 -2.80 16.99 5.12
N LEU A 23 -2.22 18.13 4.74
CA LEU A 23 -1.13 18.77 5.48
C LEU A 23 -1.59 19.27 6.84
N LYS A 24 -2.80 19.84 6.94
CA LYS A 24 -3.40 20.26 8.19
C LYS A 24 -3.50 19.10 9.19
N GLY A 25 -4.07 17.95 8.78
CA GLY A 25 -4.20 16.79 9.66
C GLY A 25 -2.84 16.25 10.17
N VAL A 26 -1.76 16.46 9.40
CA VAL A 26 -0.41 16.08 9.83
C VAL A 26 0.21 17.09 10.78
N VAL A 27 0.15 18.39 10.49
CA VAL A 27 0.78 19.41 11.37
C VAL A 27 0.05 19.61 12.70
N GLU A 28 -1.22 19.21 12.77
CA GLU A 28 -2.04 19.25 13.99
C GLU A 28 -1.82 18.03 14.92
N GLN A 29 -0.96 17.08 14.55
CA GLN A 29 -0.67 15.92 15.40
C GLN A 29 -0.02 16.32 16.72
N LYS A 30 -0.57 15.82 17.82
CA LYS A 30 -0.08 16.01 19.19
C LYS A 30 0.75 14.81 19.61
N THR A 31 2.06 15.01 19.76
CA THR A 31 3.01 13.95 20.13
C THR A 31 3.96 14.43 21.21
N ASN A 32 4.46 13.50 22.04
CA ASN A 32 5.54 13.73 22.99
C ASN A 32 6.94 13.45 22.37
N PHE A 33 7.00 13.22 21.06
CA PHE A 33 8.20 12.99 20.27
C PHE A 33 8.23 13.87 19.03
N ASN A 34 9.41 14.04 18.42
CA ASN A 34 9.55 14.77 17.18
C ASN A 34 9.21 13.87 15.99
N PHE A 35 8.56 14.43 14.98
CA PHE A 35 8.31 13.80 13.69
C PHE A 35 8.57 14.78 12.53
N GLU A 36 8.82 14.26 11.36
CA GLU A 36 9.00 15.02 10.11
C GLU A 36 8.02 14.48 9.07
N CYS A 37 7.59 15.35 8.16
CA CYS A 37 6.70 14.99 7.06
C CYS A 37 7.35 15.31 5.72
N TYR A 38 7.71 14.28 4.96
CA TYR A 38 8.27 14.36 3.63
C TYR A 38 7.15 14.40 2.61
N VAL A 39 6.97 15.54 1.95
CA VAL A 39 5.91 15.75 0.96
C VAL A 39 6.51 15.74 -0.43
N HIS A 40 6.31 14.67 -1.18
CA HIS A 40 6.75 14.54 -2.56
C HIS A 40 5.63 14.99 -3.50
N ASP A 41 5.87 16.08 -4.22
CA ASP A 41 5.05 16.53 -5.34
C ASP A 41 5.67 16.07 -6.66
N ASP A 42 4.92 15.30 -7.42
CA ASP A 42 5.42 14.67 -8.65
C ASP A 42 5.21 15.55 -9.89
N ALA A 43 5.63 16.82 -9.79
CA ALA A 43 5.50 17.86 -10.82
C ALA A 43 4.03 18.19 -11.14
N SER A 44 3.26 18.53 -10.11
CA SER A 44 1.89 19.01 -10.28
C SER A 44 1.85 20.28 -11.13
N THR A 45 0.78 20.40 -11.92
CA THR A 45 0.50 21.55 -12.82
C THR A 45 -0.54 22.50 -12.28
N ASP A 46 -1.16 22.16 -11.14
CA ASP A 46 -2.12 22.95 -10.38
C ASP A 46 -1.47 23.70 -9.22
N SER A 47 -2.24 24.20 -8.26
CA SER A 47 -1.73 24.94 -7.08
C SER A 47 -1.15 24.06 -5.98
N THR A 48 -1.02 22.72 -6.17
CA THR A 48 -0.46 21.80 -5.16
C THR A 48 0.92 22.23 -4.66
N PRO A 49 1.92 22.56 -5.53
CA PRO A 49 3.25 22.93 -5.05
C PRO A 49 3.27 24.24 -4.23
N GLN A 50 2.39 25.19 -4.56
CA GLN A 50 2.28 26.46 -3.84
C GLN A 50 1.75 26.25 -2.43
N ILE A 51 0.73 25.40 -2.28
CA ILE A 51 0.19 25.03 -0.96
C ILE A 51 1.24 24.32 -0.13
N ILE A 52 1.97 23.35 -0.68
CA ILE A 52 3.05 22.65 0.02
C ILE A 52 4.13 23.62 0.49
N LYS A 53 4.54 24.58 -0.37
CA LYS A 53 5.53 25.61 0.01
C LYS A 53 5.07 26.49 1.17
N SER A 54 3.79 26.89 1.19
CA SER A 54 3.23 27.69 2.26
C SER A 54 3.26 26.96 3.61
N TYR A 55 2.92 25.66 3.61
CA TYR A 55 3.06 24.83 4.81
C TYR A 55 4.51 24.65 5.25
N ALA A 56 5.43 24.45 4.32
CA ALA A 56 6.86 24.32 4.63
C ALA A 56 7.44 25.61 5.25
N GLN A 57 6.98 26.78 4.81
CA GLN A 57 7.36 28.07 5.40
C GLN A 57 6.78 28.24 6.80
N LYS A 58 5.52 27.83 7.03
CA LYS A 58 4.84 27.95 8.31
C LYS A 58 5.30 26.91 9.33
N TYR A 59 5.66 25.71 8.90
CA TYR A 59 6.05 24.57 9.72
C TYR A 59 7.38 23.96 9.27
N PRO A 60 8.49 24.73 9.28
CA PRO A 60 9.78 24.33 8.71
C PRO A 60 10.42 23.12 9.42
N ASP A 61 10.09 22.92 10.70
CA ASP A 61 10.59 21.79 11.47
C ASP A 61 9.89 20.48 11.11
N ILE A 62 8.63 20.54 10.64
CA ILE A 62 7.80 19.38 10.30
C ILE A 62 7.83 19.09 8.79
N ILE A 63 7.48 20.07 7.95
CA ILE A 63 7.27 19.86 6.51
C ILE A 63 8.57 19.94 5.72
N LYS A 64 8.91 18.86 5.04
CA LYS A 64 10.10 18.73 4.18
C LYS A 64 9.64 18.50 2.72
N PRO A 65 9.56 19.55 1.89
CA PRO A 65 9.04 19.44 0.53
C PRO A 65 10.07 18.87 -0.44
N TYR A 66 9.62 17.96 -1.31
CA TYR A 66 10.35 17.39 -2.45
C TYR A 66 9.55 17.67 -3.73
N LEU A 67 9.79 18.82 -4.33
CA LEU A 67 9.06 19.28 -5.52
C LEU A 67 9.81 18.87 -6.78
N GLN A 68 9.28 17.95 -7.56
CA GLN A 68 9.88 17.51 -8.82
C GLN A 68 9.65 18.51 -9.94
N LYS A 69 10.59 18.58 -10.88
CA LYS A 69 10.42 19.37 -12.11
C LYS A 69 9.74 18.61 -13.23
N GLU A 70 9.73 17.28 -13.13
CA GLU A 70 9.17 16.36 -14.11
C GLU A 70 8.49 15.19 -13.38
N ASN A 71 7.38 14.71 -13.94
CA ASN A 71 6.62 13.59 -13.36
C ASN A 71 7.47 12.30 -13.40
N GLN A 72 7.90 11.85 -12.24
CA GLN A 72 8.77 10.68 -12.06
C GLN A 72 8.00 9.38 -12.21
N PHE A 73 6.76 9.35 -11.74
CA PHE A 73 5.91 8.17 -11.82
C PHE A 73 5.62 7.77 -13.26
N SER A 74 5.36 8.74 -14.14
CA SER A 74 5.15 8.48 -15.58
C SER A 74 6.40 7.88 -16.28
N LYS A 75 7.58 8.12 -15.72
CA LYS A 75 8.87 7.54 -16.17
C LYS A 75 9.18 6.18 -15.54
N GLY A 76 8.22 5.59 -14.79
CA GLY A 76 8.39 4.31 -14.11
C GLY A 76 9.25 4.37 -12.84
N VAL A 77 9.56 5.57 -12.34
CA VAL A 77 10.29 5.75 -11.09
C VAL A 77 9.34 5.60 -9.91
N LYS A 78 9.80 4.97 -8.83
CA LYS A 78 9.10 4.90 -7.54
C LYS A 78 9.61 6.04 -6.63
N PRO A 79 8.84 7.14 -6.46
CA PRO A 79 9.36 8.35 -5.82
C PRO A 79 9.83 8.12 -4.40
N LEU A 80 9.07 7.41 -3.56
CA LEU A 80 9.45 7.14 -2.18
C LEU A 80 10.78 6.37 -2.12
N THR A 81 10.92 5.33 -2.93
CA THR A 81 12.11 4.48 -2.96
C THR A 81 13.35 5.24 -3.40
N LYS A 82 13.20 6.08 -4.44
CA LYS A 82 14.34 6.79 -5.03
C LYS A 82 14.76 8.02 -4.22
N PHE A 83 13.80 8.80 -3.72
CA PHE A 83 14.09 10.13 -3.19
C PHE A 83 13.95 10.23 -1.67
N ILE A 84 13.05 9.44 -1.05
CA ILE A 84 12.68 9.63 0.36
C ILE A 84 13.30 8.56 1.25
N TYR A 85 13.09 7.28 0.99
CA TYR A 85 13.59 6.21 1.86
C TYR A 85 15.08 6.28 2.19
N PRO A 86 15.99 6.64 1.25
CA PRO A 86 17.42 6.74 1.56
C PRO A 86 17.78 7.81 2.61
N GLN A 87 16.89 8.78 2.85
CA GLN A 87 17.13 9.90 3.76
C GLN A 87 16.53 9.67 5.15
N LEU A 88 15.66 8.68 5.31
CA LEU A 88 14.95 8.44 6.56
C LEU A 88 15.89 7.94 7.66
N LYS A 89 15.85 8.60 8.82
CA LYS A 89 16.59 8.22 10.03
C LYS A 89 15.67 7.85 11.19
N SER A 90 14.35 8.04 11.03
CA SER A 90 13.35 7.74 12.04
C SER A 90 13.25 6.24 12.35
N LYS A 91 12.66 5.88 13.50
CA LYS A 91 12.35 4.50 13.86
C LYS A 91 11.13 3.96 13.11
N TYR A 92 10.16 4.86 12.88
CA TYR A 92 8.88 4.54 12.23
C TYR A 92 8.64 5.37 10.98
N VAL A 93 7.80 4.81 10.09
CA VAL A 93 7.30 5.46 8.88
C VAL A 93 5.78 5.42 8.94
N ALA A 94 5.13 6.57 8.74
CA ALA A 94 3.69 6.72 8.57
C ALA A 94 3.38 7.16 7.15
N TYR A 95 2.21 6.78 6.62
CA TYR A 95 1.80 7.13 5.26
C TYR A 95 0.52 7.96 5.26
N CYS A 96 0.43 8.89 4.30
CA CYS A 96 -0.79 9.56 3.92
C CYS A 96 -0.71 9.88 2.42
N GLU A 97 -1.76 9.58 1.64
CA GLU A 97 -1.84 10.07 0.27
C GLU A 97 -2.28 11.53 0.27
N GLY A 98 -1.85 12.31 -0.74
CA GLY A 98 -2.14 13.75 -0.83
C GLY A 98 -3.60 14.10 -1.08
N ASP A 99 -4.45 13.09 -1.31
CA ASP A 99 -5.92 13.20 -1.44
C ASP A 99 -6.68 12.62 -0.25
N ASP A 100 -6.01 12.07 0.77
CA ASP A 100 -6.58 11.58 2.03
C ASP A 100 -6.20 12.53 3.19
N TYR A 101 -6.83 12.40 4.36
CA TYR A 101 -6.48 13.23 5.52
C TYR A 101 -6.72 12.54 6.86
N TRP A 102 -5.91 12.88 7.85
CA TRP A 102 -6.03 12.41 9.22
C TRP A 102 -7.02 13.27 10.00
N THR A 103 -7.85 12.63 10.82
CA THR A 103 -8.93 13.26 11.58
C THR A 103 -8.74 13.19 13.10
N ASP A 104 -7.80 12.37 13.56
CA ASP A 104 -7.47 12.24 14.98
C ASP A 104 -6.09 12.85 15.24
N GLU A 105 -6.04 13.90 16.06
CA GLU A 105 -4.80 14.59 16.43
C GLU A 105 -3.84 13.73 17.27
N LEU A 106 -4.29 12.59 17.80
CA LEU A 106 -3.50 11.64 18.59
C LEU A 106 -3.12 10.38 17.79
N LYS A 107 -3.40 10.33 16.48
CA LYS A 107 -3.14 9.14 15.65
C LYS A 107 -1.70 8.67 15.77
N LEU A 108 -0.72 9.55 15.60
CA LEU A 108 0.70 9.17 15.68
C LEU A 108 1.07 8.70 17.08
N SER A 109 0.61 9.40 18.13
CA SER A 109 0.88 9.02 19.52
C SER A 109 0.35 7.63 19.84
N LYS A 110 -0.92 7.35 19.54
CA LYS A 110 -1.57 6.05 19.78
C LYS A 110 -0.84 4.91 19.06
N GLN A 111 -0.48 5.10 17.79
CA GLN A 111 0.14 4.04 17.01
C GLN A 111 1.61 3.81 17.39
N VAL A 112 2.34 4.87 17.73
CA VAL A 112 3.74 4.75 18.18
C VAL A 112 3.80 4.12 19.55
N GLU A 113 2.98 4.55 20.51
CA GLU A 113 2.89 3.97 21.84
C GLU A 113 2.60 2.47 21.77
N PHE A 114 1.62 2.08 20.95
CA PHE A 114 1.33 0.67 20.72
C PHE A 114 2.53 -0.12 20.19
N LEU A 115 3.27 0.43 19.21
CA LEU A 115 4.42 -0.27 18.63
C LEU A 115 5.66 -0.29 19.54
N GLU A 116 5.80 0.69 20.43
CA GLU A 116 6.84 0.69 21.47
C GLU A 116 6.56 -0.39 22.52
N ASP A 117 5.30 -0.51 22.97
CA ASP A 117 4.87 -1.52 23.94
C ASP A 117 4.79 -2.93 23.37
N ASN A 118 4.67 -3.04 22.04
CA ASN A 118 4.47 -4.30 21.34
C ASN A 118 5.50 -4.51 20.21
N PRO A 119 6.79 -4.67 20.54
CA PRO A 119 7.87 -4.72 19.56
C PRO A 119 7.85 -5.96 18.64
N GLN A 120 7.00 -6.95 18.89
CA GLN A 120 6.80 -8.12 18.04
C GLN A 120 6.09 -7.80 16.72
N TYR A 121 5.29 -6.72 16.62
CA TYR A 121 4.60 -6.35 15.39
C TYR A 121 5.49 -5.59 14.40
N SER A 122 5.30 -5.82 13.11
CA SER A 122 5.99 -5.11 12.02
C SER A 122 5.41 -3.73 11.74
N PHE A 123 4.11 -3.58 11.93
CA PHE A 123 3.34 -2.33 11.77
C PHE A 123 2.06 -2.40 12.60
N CYS A 124 1.41 -1.26 12.78
CA CYS A 124 0.00 -1.19 13.10
C CYS A 124 -0.75 -0.34 12.07
N CYS A 125 -2.03 -0.65 11.90
CA CYS A 125 -2.97 0.08 11.06
C CYS A 125 -4.31 0.20 11.79
N HIS A 126 -5.25 0.91 11.19
CA HIS A 126 -6.56 1.12 11.82
C HIS A 126 -7.69 1.20 10.79
N ASP A 127 -8.94 1.26 11.27
CA ASP A 127 -10.11 1.43 10.42
C ASP A 127 -10.15 2.82 9.76
N VAL A 128 -10.97 2.99 8.73
CA VAL A 128 -11.01 4.17 7.90
C VAL A 128 -12.44 4.63 7.66
N ASN A 129 -12.66 5.96 7.65
CA ASN A 129 -13.87 6.55 7.12
C ASN A 129 -13.74 6.74 5.60
N MET A 130 -14.71 6.27 4.82
CA MET A 130 -14.72 6.43 3.37
C MET A 130 -15.54 7.65 2.97
N LYS A 131 -14.94 8.56 2.19
CA LYS A 131 -15.62 9.72 1.59
C LYS A 131 -15.67 9.54 0.08
N TYR A 132 -16.87 9.44 -0.48
CA TYR A 132 -17.06 9.28 -1.92
C TYR A 132 -17.46 10.62 -2.51
N GLU A 133 -16.74 11.07 -3.53
CA GLU A 133 -17.09 12.27 -4.26
C GLU A 133 -18.26 12.05 -5.24
N GLN A 134 -18.85 13.15 -5.70
CA GLN A 134 -19.95 13.10 -6.65
C GLN A 134 -19.54 12.34 -7.92
N GLY A 135 -20.38 11.42 -8.38
CA GLY A 135 -20.12 10.58 -9.54
C GLY A 135 -19.35 9.29 -9.26
N VAL A 136 -18.85 9.09 -8.02
CA VAL A 136 -18.19 7.83 -7.63
C VAL A 136 -19.19 6.85 -7.05
N SER A 137 -19.22 5.63 -7.59
CA SER A 137 -20.11 4.57 -7.09
C SER A 137 -19.70 4.07 -5.70
N LYS A 138 -20.66 3.97 -4.77
CA LYS A 138 -20.47 3.40 -3.43
C LYS A 138 -20.41 1.87 -3.42
N LYS A 139 -20.64 1.20 -4.56
CA LYS A 139 -20.72 -0.28 -4.64
C LYS A 139 -19.37 -1.00 -4.53
N GLU A 140 -18.26 -0.28 -4.57
CA GLU A 140 -16.94 -0.87 -4.43
C GLU A 140 -16.49 -0.83 -2.95
N THR A 141 -16.87 -1.85 -2.17
CA THR A 141 -16.32 -2.09 -0.83
C THR A 141 -14.94 -2.74 -0.96
N PHE A 142 -13.88 -1.94 -0.92
CA PHE A 142 -12.51 -2.43 -1.08
C PHE A 142 -11.90 -3.01 0.20
N TYR A 143 -12.47 -2.73 1.36
CA TYR A 143 -11.87 -3.05 2.65
C TYR A 143 -12.79 -3.98 3.46
N GLN A 144 -12.82 -5.27 3.07
CA GLN A 144 -13.48 -6.31 3.87
C GLN A 144 -12.49 -6.84 4.90
N LYS A 145 -12.54 -6.30 6.10
CA LYS A 145 -11.72 -6.80 7.20
C LYS A 145 -12.13 -8.22 7.62
N PRO A 146 -11.16 -9.02 8.07
CA PRO A 146 -11.40 -10.42 8.43
C PRO A 146 -12.15 -10.59 9.75
N ALA A 147 -12.17 -9.57 10.61
CA ALA A 147 -12.79 -9.58 11.93
C ALA A 147 -13.25 -8.18 12.34
N ASP A 148 -14.13 -8.10 13.31
CA ASP A 148 -14.49 -6.86 14.00
C ASP A 148 -13.57 -6.62 15.21
N GLY A 149 -13.52 -5.36 15.68
CA GLY A 149 -12.67 -4.94 16.79
C GLY A 149 -11.20 -4.88 16.43
N ASN A 150 -10.34 -5.01 17.46
CA ASN A 150 -8.90 -5.07 17.32
C ASN A 150 -8.46 -6.51 17.07
N PHE A 151 -7.48 -6.71 16.14
CA PHE A 151 -6.98 -8.05 15.84
C PHE A 151 -5.56 -8.06 15.26
N ASN A 152 -4.91 -9.22 15.34
CA ASN A 152 -3.63 -9.45 14.70
C ASN A 152 -3.82 -9.64 13.20
N VAL A 153 -3.06 -8.92 12.39
CA VAL A 153 -3.06 -9.04 10.94
C VAL A 153 -2.00 -10.05 10.52
N LYS A 154 -2.44 -11.14 9.93
CA LYS A 154 -1.54 -12.16 9.37
C LYS A 154 -1.38 -11.98 7.86
N PHE A 155 -0.28 -12.52 7.32
CA PHE A 155 0.00 -12.51 5.89
C PHE A 155 -1.19 -12.99 5.04
N ILE A 156 -1.86 -14.07 5.48
CA ILE A 156 -2.98 -14.65 4.74
C ILE A 156 -4.19 -13.71 4.68
N ASP A 157 -4.42 -12.92 5.72
CA ASP A 157 -5.57 -12.02 5.79
C ASP A 157 -5.44 -10.89 4.77
N GLU A 158 -4.29 -10.24 4.71
CA GLU A 158 -4.01 -9.19 3.72
C GLU A 158 -3.91 -9.76 2.31
N PHE A 159 -3.28 -10.93 2.15
CA PHE A 159 -3.19 -11.60 0.84
C PHE A 159 -4.56 -11.92 0.23
N LEU A 160 -5.55 -12.31 1.04
CA LEU A 160 -6.89 -12.67 0.55
C LEU A 160 -7.79 -11.45 0.33
N ASN A 161 -7.73 -10.47 1.21
CA ASN A 161 -8.76 -9.43 1.33
C ASN A 161 -8.29 -8.04 0.88
N HIS A 162 -6.98 -7.74 0.96
CA HIS A 162 -6.42 -6.40 0.67
C HIS A 162 -7.20 -5.28 1.37
N PHE A 163 -7.35 -5.41 2.71
CA PHE A 163 -8.24 -4.55 3.49
C PHE A 163 -7.54 -3.37 4.15
N ILE A 164 -6.22 -3.31 4.13
CA ILE A 164 -5.46 -2.23 4.78
C ILE A 164 -5.35 -1.03 3.85
N ALA A 165 -5.82 0.12 4.31
CA ALA A 165 -5.68 1.38 3.61
C ALA A 165 -4.32 2.03 3.95
N THR A 166 -3.56 2.45 2.95
CA THR A 166 -2.22 3.05 3.10
C THR A 166 -2.14 4.16 4.15
N PRO A 167 -3.08 5.15 4.21
CA PRO A 167 -2.97 6.26 5.16
C PRO A 167 -3.19 5.87 6.63
N THR A 168 -3.57 4.60 6.90
CA THR A 168 -3.76 4.10 8.25
C THR A 168 -2.50 3.52 8.88
N ILE A 169 -1.42 3.32 8.11
CA ILE A 169 -0.26 2.53 8.48
C ILE A 169 0.78 3.37 9.22
N VAL A 170 1.31 2.82 10.33
CA VAL A 170 2.61 3.16 10.91
C VAL A 170 3.43 1.88 10.99
N ALA A 171 4.62 1.88 10.39
CA ALA A 171 5.46 0.69 10.24
C ALA A 171 6.90 0.93 10.69
N LYS A 172 7.62 -0.13 11.06
CA LYS A 172 9.04 -0.09 11.38
C LYS A 172 9.87 0.23 10.14
N ARG A 173 10.61 1.35 10.16
CA ARG A 173 11.44 1.81 9.05
C ARG A 173 12.48 0.77 8.62
N ASP A 174 13.09 0.05 9.56
CA ASP A 174 14.13 -0.93 9.27
C ASP A 174 13.64 -2.12 8.43
N LEU A 175 12.34 -2.46 8.53
CA LEU A 175 11.72 -3.44 7.66
C LEU A 175 11.38 -2.84 6.29
N ILE A 176 10.88 -1.60 6.26
CA ILE A 176 10.64 -0.86 5.00
C ILE A 176 11.92 -0.74 4.17
N ALA A 177 13.04 -0.44 4.81
CA ALA A 177 14.35 -0.31 4.14
C ALA A 177 14.85 -1.61 3.51
N LYS A 178 14.36 -2.77 3.95
CA LYS A 178 14.70 -4.10 3.43
C LYS A 178 13.76 -4.59 2.33
N VAL A 179 12.66 -3.88 2.06
CA VAL A 179 11.73 -4.27 0.99
C VAL A 179 12.46 -4.28 -0.35
N PRO A 180 12.47 -5.41 -1.09
CA PRO A 180 13.16 -5.48 -2.36
C PRO A 180 12.60 -4.49 -3.37
N ILE A 181 13.47 -3.69 -3.99
CA ILE A 181 13.06 -2.69 -4.97
C ILE A 181 12.65 -3.39 -6.26
N ASN A 182 11.42 -3.17 -6.70
CA ASN A 182 10.94 -3.64 -7.99
C ASN A 182 10.09 -2.55 -8.67
N ASN A 183 10.69 -1.83 -9.61
CA ASN A 183 10.05 -0.73 -10.33
C ASN A 183 8.91 -1.19 -11.27
N ASN A 184 8.84 -2.48 -11.59
CA ASN A 184 7.82 -3.04 -12.50
C ASN A 184 6.50 -3.41 -11.79
N LEU A 185 6.42 -3.25 -10.47
CA LEU A 185 5.20 -3.55 -9.72
C LEU A 185 4.24 -2.36 -9.74
N VAL A 186 2.99 -2.64 -10.07
CA VAL A 186 1.91 -1.64 -10.10
C VAL A 186 1.43 -1.31 -8.68
N SER A 187 1.32 -2.32 -7.79
CA SER A 187 0.84 -2.18 -6.42
C SER A 187 2.00 -2.32 -5.42
N GLY A 188 2.76 -1.24 -5.26
CA GLY A 188 3.90 -1.21 -4.35
C GLY A 188 3.50 -1.26 -2.86
N ASP A 189 2.33 -0.73 -2.53
CA ASP A 189 1.69 -0.76 -1.22
C ASP A 189 1.42 -2.19 -0.75
N ILE A 190 0.70 -2.98 -1.54
CA ILE A 190 0.40 -4.39 -1.25
C ILE A 190 1.70 -5.20 -1.12
N TYR A 191 2.66 -4.96 -2.02
CA TYR A 191 3.96 -5.63 -1.98
C TYR A 191 4.72 -5.36 -0.67
N THR A 192 4.75 -4.10 -0.27
CA THR A 192 5.39 -3.66 0.98
C THR A 192 4.70 -4.28 2.19
N LEU A 193 3.36 -4.22 2.28
CA LEU A 193 2.61 -4.82 3.38
C LEU A 193 2.85 -6.32 3.51
N LEU A 194 2.78 -7.05 2.40
CA LEU A 194 3.05 -8.50 2.42
C LEU A 194 4.50 -8.82 2.75
N TYR A 195 5.46 -7.95 2.37
CA TYR A 195 6.84 -8.12 2.80
C TYR A 195 6.98 -7.94 4.33
N LEU A 196 6.37 -6.91 4.90
CA LEU A 196 6.34 -6.70 6.35
C LEU A 196 5.74 -7.91 7.07
N LEU A 197 4.59 -8.40 6.60
CA LEU A 197 3.87 -9.56 7.15
C LEU A 197 4.61 -10.89 6.96
N SER A 198 5.60 -10.96 6.07
CA SER A 198 6.46 -12.13 5.97
C SER A 198 7.54 -12.20 7.07
N HIS A 199 7.73 -11.11 7.81
CA HIS A 199 8.71 -11.01 8.89
C HIS A 199 8.07 -11.02 10.28
N ALA A 200 6.92 -10.37 10.43
CA ALA A 200 6.16 -10.34 11.68
C ALA A 200 4.72 -9.93 11.39
N ASP A 201 3.79 -10.32 12.26
CA ASP A 201 2.39 -9.92 12.17
C ASP A 201 2.26 -8.37 12.23
N GLY A 202 1.17 -7.85 11.68
CA GLY A 202 0.68 -6.51 11.91
C GLY A 202 -0.41 -6.50 12.99
N TYR A 203 -0.83 -5.30 13.37
CA TYR A 203 -1.95 -5.12 14.30
C TYR A 203 -2.97 -4.14 13.74
N TYR A 204 -4.24 -4.49 13.84
CA TYR A 204 -5.37 -3.66 13.41
C TYR A 204 -6.10 -3.08 14.61
N MET A 205 -6.23 -1.76 14.66
CA MET A 205 -7.00 -1.00 15.63
C MET A 205 -8.37 -0.68 15.03
N GLN A 206 -9.44 -0.77 15.84
CA GLN A 206 -10.80 -0.44 15.37
C GLN A 206 -11.07 1.06 15.22
N ASP A 207 -10.17 1.92 15.74
CA ASP A 207 -10.30 3.37 15.64
C ASP A 207 -10.38 3.82 14.18
N LYS A 208 -11.13 4.89 13.92
CA LYS A 208 -11.23 5.55 12.61
C LYS A 208 -10.57 6.92 12.66
N MET A 209 -9.27 6.95 12.41
CA MET A 209 -8.43 8.15 12.55
C MET A 209 -8.10 8.82 11.21
N VAL A 210 -8.67 8.33 10.10
CA VAL A 210 -8.41 8.80 8.73
C VAL A 210 -9.71 8.84 7.93
N VAL A 211 -9.83 9.81 7.04
CA VAL A 211 -10.77 9.80 5.92
C VAL A 211 -10.02 9.49 4.65
N LYS A 212 -10.41 8.37 4.00
CA LYS A 212 -9.94 8.02 2.66
C LYS A 212 -10.95 8.47 1.62
N ARG A 213 -10.47 9.27 0.67
CA ARG A 213 -11.30 9.74 -0.44
C ARG A 213 -11.34 8.76 -1.59
N ARG A 214 -12.47 8.74 -2.26
CA ARG A 214 -12.67 8.14 -3.57
C ARG A 214 -13.08 9.25 -4.53
N ASN A 215 -12.15 9.69 -5.35
CA ASN A 215 -12.32 10.74 -6.33
C ASN A 215 -12.11 10.21 -7.77
N LEU A 216 -12.67 10.89 -8.77
CA LEU A 216 -12.58 10.45 -10.18
C LEU A 216 -11.15 10.55 -10.75
N GLY A 217 -10.29 11.40 -10.19
CA GLY A 217 -8.87 11.53 -10.55
C GLY A 217 -7.99 10.47 -9.92
N GLY A 218 -8.50 9.71 -8.96
CA GLY A 218 -7.75 8.70 -8.23
C GLY A 218 -7.29 7.54 -9.11
N MET A 219 -6.06 7.09 -8.89
CA MET A 219 -5.42 6.04 -9.68
C MET A 219 -6.23 4.74 -9.73
N THR A 220 -6.94 4.40 -8.66
CA THR A 220 -7.78 3.18 -8.57
C THR A 220 -8.99 3.20 -9.51
N LEU A 221 -9.51 4.38 -9.87
CA LEU A 221 -10.63 4.54 -10.80
C LEU A 221 -10.20 4.78 -12.24
N ASN A 222 -8.92 5.00 -12.50
CA ASN A 222 -8.37 5.22 -13.84
C ASN A 222 -8.53 3.96 -14.71
N LYS A 223 -9.17 4.11 -15.90
CA LYS A 223 -9.44 2.99 -16.82
C LYS A 223 -8.16 2.32 -17.34
N ASP A 224 -7.11 3.11 -17.62
CA ASP A 224 -5.83 2.58 -18.11
C ASP A 224 -5.11 1.77 -17.04
N TYR A 225 -5.20 2.20 -15.80
CA TYR A 225 -4.69 1.43 -14.66
C TYR A 225 -5.44 0.10 -14.52
N ARG A 226 -6.77 0.13 -14.60
CA ARG A 226 -7.61 -1.07 -14.51
C ARG A 226 -7.34 -2.06 -15.65
N SER A 227 -7.12 -1.59 -16.86
CA SER A 227 -6.81 -2.46 -18.01
C SER A 227 -5.50 -3.24 -17.86
N LYS A 228 -4.54 -2.68 -17.12
CA LYS A 228 -3.23 -3.28 -16.83
C LYS A 228 -3.20 -4.03 -15.50
N ALA A 229 -4.29 -4.00 -14.73
CA ALA A 229 -4.32 -4.51 -13.36
C ALA A 229 -4.02 -6.01 -13.28
N ASP A 230 -4.55 -6.84 -14.19
CA ASP A 230 -4.34 -8.28 -14.16
C ASP A 230 -2.89 -8.67 -14.43
N ILE A 231 -2.23 -8.00 -15.39
CA ILE A 231 -0.80 -8.20 -15.65
C ILE A 231 0.02 -7.71 -14.46
N GLY A 232 -0.35 -6.58 -13.88
CA GLY A 232 0.28 -6.03 -12.67
C GLY A 232 0.18 -6.98 -11.47
N ARG A 233 -1.01 -7.53 -11.21
CA ARG A 233 -1.26 -8.51 -10.15
C ARG A 233 -0.51 -9.83 -10.39
N TYR A 234 -0.49 -10.33 -11.61
CA TYR A 234 0.31 -11.51 -11.95
C TYR A 234 1.79 -11.31 -11.62
N ARG A 235 2.38 -10.17 -12.02
CA ARG A 235 3.77 -9.82 -11.68
C ARG A 235 3.99 -9.71 -10.18
N LEU A 236 3.05 -9.07 -9.48
CA LEU A 236 3.07 -8.94 -8.01
C LEU A 236 3.16 -10.32 -7.35
N TRP A 237 2.29 -11.27 -7.71
CA TRP A 237 2.28 -12.60 -7.10
C TRP A 237 3.54 -13.41 -7.41
N LYS A 238 4.14 -13.25 -8.59
CA LYS A 238 5.45 -13.86 -8.91
C LYS A 238 6.59 -13.33 -8.03
N GLU A 239 6.51 -12.11 -7.59
CA GLU A 239 7.49 -11.55 -6.64
C GLU A 239 7.17 -11.95 -5.20
N VAL A 240 5.91 -11.84 -4.78
CA VAL A 240 5.46 -12.17 -3.42
C VAL A 240 5.75 -13.63 -3.05
N VAL A 241 5.59 -14.58 -3.97
CA VAL A 241 5.86 -16.01 -3.69
C VAL A 241 7.31 -16.30 -3.27
N LYS A 242 8.26 -15.41 -3.61
CA LYS A 242 9.68 -15.58 -3.27
C LYS A 242 9.92 -15.49 -1.76
N PHE A 243 9.24 -14.56 -1.09
CA PHE A 243 9.41 -14.30 0.35
C PHE A 243 8.23 -14.74 1.23
N ALA A 244 7.10 -15.13 0.65
CA ALA A 244 5.92 -15.58 1.38
C ALA A 244 6.23 -16.76 2.33
N PRO A 245 5.51 -16.91 3.46
CA PRO A 245 5.59 -18.06 4.33
C PRO A 245 5.39 -19.39 3.57
N LYS A 246 6.09 -20.44 3.97
CA LYS A 246 6.12 -21.73 3.25
C LYS A 246 4.72 -22.29 3.03
N GLU A 247 3.86 -22.22 4.03
CA GLU A 247 2.48 -22.70 4.03
C GLU A 247 1.57 -21.91 3.09
N ILE A 248 1.88 -20.63 2.82
CA ILE A 248 1.12 -19.74 1.93
C ILE A 248 1.55 -19.90 0.46
N LYS A 249 2.80 -20.26 0.19
CA LYS A 249 3.33 -20.39 -1.19
C LYS A 249 2.45 -21.22 -2.12
N PRO A 250 1.87 -22.38 -1.71
CA PRO A 250 0.99 -23.15 -2.58
C PRO A 250 -0.25 -22.34 -3.02
N ILE A 251 -0.83 -21.52 -2.13
CA ILE A 251 -2.02 -20.71 -2.45
C ILE A 251 -1.66 -19.62 -3.47
N ILE A 252 -0.50 -18.95 -3.28
CA ILE A 252 -0.02 -17.93 -4.22
C ILE A 252 0.25 -18.55 -5.59
N ARG A 253 0.87 -19.73 -5.65
CA ARG A 253 1.13 -20.46 -6.91
C ARG A 253 -0.16 -20.79 -7.63
N THR A 254 -1.19 -21.25 -6.91
CA THR A 254 -2.52 -21.47 -7.50
C THR A 254 -3.08 -20.17 -8.10
N LYS A 255 -2.93 -19.04 -7.40
CA LYS A 255 -3.37 -17.73 -7.90
C LYS A 255 -2.59 -17.29 -9.15
N ILE A 256 -1.29 -17.54 -9.23
CA ILE A 256 -0.47 -17.30 -10.43
C ILE A 256 -0.98 -18.16 -11.60
N ALA A 257 -1.30 -19.44 -11.36
CA ALA A 257 -1.85 -20.34 -12.37
C ALA A 257 -3.22 -19.88 -12.88
N GLU A 258 -4.09 -19.33 -12.00
CA GLU A 258 -5.37 -18.72 -12.39
C GLU A 258 -5.17 -17.55 -13.38
N TYR A 259 -4.20 -16.67 -13.14
CA TYR A 259 -3.87 -15.58 -14.08
C TYR A 259 -3.31 -16.10 -15.41
N ASN A 260 -2.44 -17.10 -15.37
CA ASN A 260 -1.95 -17.73 -16.60
C ASN A 260 -3.11 -18.29 -17.45
N ARG A 261 -4.09 -18.94 -16.80
CA ARG A 261 -5.30 -19.44 -17.45
C ARG A 261 -6.14 -18.32 -18.07
N LEU A 262 -6.31 -17.20 -17.33
CA LEU A 262 -7.00 -16.01 -17.82
C LEU A 262 -6.34 -15.48 -19.09
N PHE A 263 -5.02 -15.29 -19.09
CA PHE A 263 -4.26 -14.79 -20.23
C PHE A 263 -4.32 -15.72 -21.47
N ILE A 264 -4.31 -17.04 -21.25
CA ILE A 264 -4.47 -18.02 -22.32
C ILE A 264 -5.86 -17.90 -22.95
N LYS A 265 -6.92 -17.76 -22.13
CA LYS A 265 -8.31 -17.67 -22.60
C LYS A 265 -8.62 -16.37 -23.33
N THR A 266 -8.16 -15.24 -22.78
CA THR A 266 -8.51 -13.90 -23.29
C THR A 266 -7.70 -13.50 -24.51
N ARG A 267 -6.77 -14.36 -24.98
CA ARG A 267 -5.86 -14.05 -26.10
C ARG A 267 -5.16 -12.70 -25.95
N ILE A 268 -4.89 -12.28 -24.72
CA ILE A 268 -4.10 -11.08 -24.47
C ILE A 268 -2.76 -11.29 -25.19
N GLN A 269 -2.62 -10.68 -26.36
CA GLN A 269 -1.38 -10.65 -27.13
C GLN A 269 -0.42 -9.70 -26.41
N SER A 270 0.33 -10.25 -25.47
CA SER A 270 1.54 -9.59 -24.99
C SER A 270 2.71 -10.11 -25.80
N PRO A 271 3.54 -9.28 -26.40
CA PRO A 271 4.74 -9.70 -27.11
C PRO A 271 5.71 -10.51 -26.24
N PHE A 272 5.51 -10.49 -24.93
CA PHE A 272 6.34 -11.22 -23.95
C PHE A 272 5.78 -12.57 -23.51
N TYR A 273 4.57 -12.98 -23.97
CA TYR A 273 3.93 -14.21 -23.48
C TYR A 273 3.60 -15.18 -24.62
N ASN A 274 4.52 -16.12 -24.84
CA ASN A 274 4.21 -17.31 -25.60
C ASN A 274 3.23 -18.18 -24.81
N LYS A 275 2.11 -18.61 -25.43
CA LYS A 275 1.09 -19.47 -24.81
C LYS A 275 1.69 -20.75 -24.19
N MET A 276 2.66 -21.35 -24.86
CA MET A 276 3.36 -22.54 -24.35
C MET A 276 4.10 -22.26 -23.04
N LYS A 277 4.77 -21.12 -22.94
CA LYS A 277 5.42 -20.70 -21.70
C LYS A 277 4.44 -20.47 -20.56
N LEU A 278 3.29 -19.83 -20.84
CA LEU A 278 2.23 -19.63 -19.85
C LEU A 278 1.62 -20.95 -19.38
N MET A 279 1.40 -21.90 -20.30
CA MET A 279 0.92 -23.24 -19.96
C MET A 279 1.93 -24.00 -19.09
N TYR A 280 3.20 -23.97 -19.44
CA TYR A 280 4.27 -24.59 -18.65
C TYR A 280 4.38 -23.98 -17.26
N GLU A 281 4.38 -22.65 -17.14
CA GLU A 281 4.39 -21.97 -15.85
C GLU A 281 3.12 -22.27 -15.03
N ALA A 282 1.95 -22.38 -15.66
CA ALA A 282 0.71 -22.74 -14.99
C ALA A 282 0.77 -24.14 -14.39
N LEU A 283 1.24 -25.12 -15.15
CA LEU A 283 1.42 -26.50 -14.70
C LEU A 283 2.43 -26.63 -13.56
N ASN A 284 3.54 -25.89 -13.62
CA ASN A 284 4.55 -25.90 -12.57
C ASN A 284 4.05 -25.23 -11.26
N ASN A 285 3.16 -24.26 -11.36
CA ASN A 285 2.60 -23.59 -10.19
C ASN A 285 1.41 -24.36 -9.59
N ASP A 286 0.59 -24.98 -10.42
CA ASP A 286 -0.53 -25.84 -9.99
C ASP A 286 -0.82 -26.94 -11.03
N PRO A 287 -0.39 -28.19 -10.79
CA PRO A 287 -0.65 -29.30 -11.72
C PRO A 287 -2.14 -29.56 -11.99
N TYR A 288 -3.04 -29.10 -11.10
CA TYR A 288 -4.49 -29.30 -11.24
C TYR A 288 -5.20 -28.15 -11.96
N TRP A 289 -4.50 -27.11 -12.42
CA TRP A 289 -5.11 -25.98 -13.11
C TRP A 289 -5.90 -26.39 -14.36
N PHE A 290 -5.50 -27.48 -15.01
CA PHE A 290 -6.10 -28.00 -16.25
C PHE A 290 -7.53 -28.51 -16.04
N VAL A 291 -7.81 -29.12 -14.89
CA VAL A 291 -9.09 -29.78 -14.60
C VAL A 291 -10.11 -28.88 -13.88
N GLY A 292 -9.82 -27.60 -13.74
CA GLY A 292 -10.74 -26.67 -13.07
C GLY A 292 -10.81 -26.81 -11.53
N MET A 293 -9.99 -27.68 -10.94
CA MET A 293 -9.94 -27.97 -9.50
C MET A 293 -9.10 -26.96 -8.70
N SER A 294 -8.46 -26.01 -9.36
CA SER A 294 -7.59 -24.99 -8.76
C SER A 294 -8.31 -24.21 -7.65
N THR A 295 -9.54 -23.76 -7.90
CA THR A 295 -10.34 -23.02 -6.91
C THR A 295 -10.72 -23.86 -5.69
N TYR A 296 -11.06 -25.15 -5.91
CA TYR A 296 -11.39 -26.08 -4.81
C TYR A 296 -10.16 -26.31 -3.91
N ARG A 297 -9.00 -26.58 -4.53
CA ARG A 297 -7.74 -26.78 -3.81
C ARG A 297 -7.36 -25.55 -3.01
N LYS A 298 -7.51 -24.35 -3.59
CA LYS A 298 -7.28 -23.07 -2.91
C LYS A 298 -8.14 -22.94 -1.64
N ARG A 299 -9.46 -23.21 -1.74
CA ARG A 299 -10.38 -23.16 -0.59
C ARG A 299 -9.95 -24.13 0.51
N LYS A 300 -9.57 -25.36 0.15
CA LYS A 300 -9.10 -26.37 1.11
C LYS A 300 -7.78 -25.97 1.78
N LEU A 301 -6.83 -25.39 1.03
CA LEU A 301 -5.57 -24.89 1.58
C LEU A 301 -5.80 -23.71 2.53
N VAL A 302 -6.64 -22.75 2.13
CA VAL A 302 -7.00 -21.61 3.00
C VAL A 302 -7.67 -22.07 4.28
N ALA A 303 -8.62 -23.00 4.20
CA ALA A 303 -9.29 -23.57 5.38
C ALA A 303 -8.29 -24.22 6.35
N LYS A 304 -7.29 -24.97 5.81
CA LYS A 304 -6.24 -25.60 6.64
C LYS A 304 -5.31 -24.60 7.34
N ILE A 305 -5.15 -23.40 6.80
CA ILE A 305 -4.26 -22.38 7.39
C ILE A 305 -5.01 -21.52 8.42
N LYS A 306 -6.32 -21.33 8.22
CA LYS A 306 -7.16 -20.53 9.12
C LYS A 306 -7.77 -21.33 10.30
N GLY A 307 -7.87 -22.65 10.20
CA GLY A 307 -8.30 -23.56 11.27
C GLY A 307 -7.14 -23.98 12.14
#